data_18059d31510dde93d88a91940bf2a2b5
#
_entry.id   18059d31510dde93d88a91940bf2a2b5
#
_cell.length_a   1.000
_cell.length_b   1.000
_cell.length_c   1.000
_cell.angle_alpha   90.00
_cell.angle_beta   90.00
_cell.angle_gamma   90.00
#
_symmetry.space_group_name_H-M   'P 1'
#
loop_
_entity.id
_entity.type
_entity.pdbx_description
1 polymer ?
#
loop_
_entity_poly.entity_id
_entity_poly.type
_entity_poly.pdbx_seq_one_letter_code
_entity_poly.pdbx_strand_id
1 'polypeptide(L)'
;MVLKSMVRANTAAPAFALIKCMFKNRYFMPFGLWGDLLIEVSRKNVSFCSFLELFEETCRVAVDEKLVFMKPDLDACNVALEGCCRELESIRDAERVIETMSVLNIKPDEFSFGFLGYLYALKGHTMKINELKGLIKGFGFSNSSLFYSSLIGGYVKSGNLKSVSATILSCLKEENEEVMHFSRETFCEVINGFLKHGSVKDLADLIIEAQKLEPPSTVVERSIGFGIIDSCVSLGLSDKAHSIVDEMVAQGSTMGLGVYLPILKAYCKEHRTAEATQLVMEISNSGMHLSAESFDSLIDAAMTSQDFQSAFTLFRDMREARVPELKGSYLTIMTGLMASHRPELMAAFLDEIVEDPRIEVKTHDWNSIIHAFCKAGRLEDARRTFRRMVFLQYEPNDQTYLSLINGYVTAEKYFSVLMHWNEEKEGGVKFDHALVDAFLYALVKGGYFDAVMQVVEKSQEMKIFVDKWRYKQAFMETHKKLKVSKMRKRNFRKMEALIAFKNWAGLNA
;
A
#
# COMPACT_ATOMS: atom_id res chain seq x y z
N MET A 1 37.66 -14.34 28.22
CA MET A 1 36.87 -15.52 27.74
C MET A 1 35.75 -15.92 28.69
N VAL A 2 36.02 -16.13 29.97
CA VAL A 2 34.99 -16.61 30.97
C VAL A 2 33.76 -15.68 31.01
N LEU A 3 33.94 -14.37 31.16
CA LEU A 3 32.84 -13.41 31.20
C LEU A 3 31.98 -13.42 29.92
N LYS A 4 32.61 -13.50 28.72
CA LYS A 4 31.86 -13.61 27.44
C LYS A 4 31.06 -14.90 27.36
N SER A 5 31.56 -16.02 27.91
CA SER A 5 30.84 -17.28 27.97
C SER A 5 29.66 -17.21 28.94
N MET A 6 29.84 -16.54 30.10
CA MET A 6 28.78 -16.34 31.09
C MET A 6 27.63 -15.47 30.54
N VAL A 7 27.94 -14.41 29.80
CA VAL A 7 26.90 -13.57 29.15
C VAL A 7 26.16 -14.34 28.06
N ARG A 8 26.87 -15.11 27.24
CA ARG A 8 26.23 -15.99 26.23
C ARG A 8 25.32 -17.06 26.85
N ALA A 9 25.70 -17.56 28.03
CA ALA A 9 24.91 -18.53 28.80
C ALA A 9 23.78 -17.90 29.62
N ASN A 10 23.54 -16.56 29.48
CA ASN A 10 22.55 -15.80 30.23
C ASN A 10 22.73 -15.88 31.77
N THR A 11 23.97 -16.01 32.24
CA THR A 11 24.33 -16.09 33.67
C THR A 11 24.91 -14.77 34.16
N ALA A 12 24.09 -13.74 34.25
CA ALA A 12 24.51 -12.38 34.58
C ALA A 12 24.91 -12.19 36.03
N ALA A 13 24.17 -12.74 37.00
CA ALA A 13 24.46 -12.60 38.41
C ALA A 13 25.85 -13.20 38.81
N PRO A 14 26.24 -14.39 38.36
CA PRO A 14 27.60 -14.89 38.55
C PRO A 14 28.68 -14.01 37.90
N ALA A 15 28.41 -13.39 36.73
CA ALA A 15 29.34 -12.48 36.09
C ALA A 15 29.59 -11.22 36.95
N PHE A 16 28.55 -10.61 37.48
CA PHE A 16 28.68 -9.49 38.41
C PHE A 16 29.41 -9.86 39.69
N ALA A 17 29.07 -11.01 40.30
CA ALA A 17 29.77 -11.50 41.49
C ALA A 17 31.26 -11.73 41.25
N LEU A 18 31.63 -12.24 40.05
CA LEU A 18 33.02 -12.41 39.65
C LEU A 18 33.76 -11.08 39.56
N ILE A 19 33.16 -10.05 38.91
CA ILE A 19 33.78 -8.72 38.78
C ILE A 19 33.92 -8.06 40.17
N LYS A 20 32.88 -8.11 41.02
CA LYS A 20 32.95 -7.61 42.38
C LYS A 20 34.05 -8.32 43.18
N CYS A 21 34.23 -9.64 43.04
CA CYS A 21 35.30 -10.41 43.67
C CYS A 21 36.69 -9.95 43.16
N MET A 22 36.83 -9.68 41.89
CA MET A 22 38.07 -9.16 41.31
C MET A 22 38.42 -7.80 41.89
N PHE A 23 37.49 -6.86 42.00
CA PHE A 23 37.70 -5.54 42.61
C PHE A 23 38.10 -5.66 44.08
N LYS A 24 37.45 -6.54 44.83
CA LYS A 24 37.79 -6.80 46.24
C LYS A 24 39.23 -7.32 46.43
N ASN A 25 39.71 -8.05 45.43
CA ASN A 25 41.08 -8.57 45.44
C ASN A 25 42.08 -7.65 44.69
N ARG A 26 41.69 -6.40 44.37
CA ARG A 26 42.49 -5.40 43.66
C ARG A 26 42.95 -5.85 42.26
N TYR A 27 42.18 -6.74 41.58
CA TYR A 27 42.41 -7.08 40.19
C TYR A 27 41.63 -6.14 39.28
N PHE A 28 42.30 -5.15 38.72
CA PHE A 28 41.67 -4.13 37.86
C PHE A 28 41.99 -4.43 36.40
N MET A 29 40.93 -4.48 35.57
CA MET A 29 41.04 -4.67 34.15
C MET A 29 40.57 -3.43 33.39
N PRO A 30 41.17 -3.15 32.22
CA PRO A 30 40.66 -2.06 31.37
C PRO A 30 39.17 -2.19 31.08
N PHE A 31 38.46 -1.06 31.25
CA PHE A 31 37.00 -1.03 31.06
C PHE A 31 36.57 -1.53 29.66
N GLY A 32 37.28 -1.15 28.60
CA GLY A 32 37.02 -1.58 27.23
C GLY A 32 37.11 -3.10 26.99
N LEU A 33 37.60 -3.91 27.95
CA LEU A 33 37.58 -5.37 27.84
C LEU A 33 36.30 -6.02 28.35
N TRP A 34 35.53 -5.34 29.20
CA TRP A 34 34.37 -5.89 29.87
C TRP A 34 33.17 -4.95 29.94
N GLY A 35 33.32 -3.67 29.59
CA GLY A 35 32.23 -2.67 29.60
C GLY A 35 31.06 -3.06 28.72
N ASP A 36 31.33 -3.48 27.48
CA ASP A 36 30.28 -3.99 26.57
C ASP A 36 29.49 -5.11 27.19
N LEU A 37 30.12 -5.99 27.97
CA LEU A 37 29.48 -7.10 28.67
C LEU A 37 28.57 -6.62 29.81
N LEU A 38 29.00 -5.54 30.50
CA LEU A 38 28.21 -4.88 31.53
C LEU A 38 26.91 -4.31 30.93
N ILE A 39 27.01 -3.63 29.78
CA ILE A 39 25.88 -3.07 29.05
C ILE A 39 24.95 -4.17 28.52
N GLU A 40 25.52 -5.22 27.91
CA GLU A 40 24.71 -6.34 27.38
C GLU A 40 23.94 -7.05 28.49
N VAL A 41 24.54 -7.20 29.65
CA VAL A 41 23.92 -7.85 30.82
C VAL A 41 22.84 -6.99 31.42
N SER A 42 22.98 -5.67 31.47
CA SER A 42 21.93 -4.76 31.96
C SER A 42 20.64 -4.85 31.16
N ARG A 43 20.75 -5.16 29.86
CA ARG A 43 19.61 -5.32 28.95
C ARG A 43 18.93 -6.69 29.01
N LYS A 44 19.56 -7.68 29.68
CA LYS A 44 19.10 -9.10 29.73
C LYS A 44 18.71 -9.56 31.13
N ASN A 45 17.59 -9.08 31.68
CA ASN A 45 16.95 -9.63 32.91
C ASN A 45 17.78 -9.61 34.22
N VAL A 46 18.68 -8.68 34.41
CA VAL A 46 19.32 -8.44 35.73
C VAL A 46 18.65 -7.28 36.43
N SER A 47 18.52 -7.36 37.77
CA SER A 47 18.10 -6.19 38.54
C SER A 47 19.01 -5.01 38.23
N PHE A 48 18.44 -3.92 37.72
CA PHE A 48 19.18 -2.71 37.40
C PHE A 48 19.98 -2.18 38.61
N CYS A 49 19.46 -2.37 39.81
CA CYS A 49 20.18 -2.02 41.05
C CYS A 49 21.57 -2.68 41.13
N SER A 50 21.68 -3.97 40.76
CA SER A 50 22.98 -4.66 40.77
C SER A 50 23.93 -4.12 39.71
N PHE A 51 23.43 -3.71 38.56
CA PHE A 51 24.20 -3.02 37.55
C PHE A 51 24.69 -1.67 38.05
N LEU A 52 23.79 -0.86 38.64
CA LEU A 52 24.12 0.48 39.15
C LEU A 52 25.15 0.41 40.25
N GLU A 53 25.05 -0.52 41.21
CA GLU A 53 26.06 -0.75 42.23
C GLU A 53 27.45 -1.05 41.64
N LEU A 54 27.49 -1.94 40.63
CA LEU A 54 28.76 -2.28 39.99
C LEU A 54 29.34 -1.09 39.18
N PHE A 55 28.46 -0.33 38.52
CA PHE A 55 28.83 0.90 37.82
C PHE A 55 29.42 1.94 38.79
N GLU A 56 28.76 2.24 39.89
CA GLU A 56 29.21 3.17 40.93
C GLU A 56 30.53 2.71 41.54
N GLU A 57 30.71 1.41 41.82
CA GLU A 57 31.94 0.84 42.31
C GLU A 57 33.11 0.99 41.32
N THR A 58 32.82 0.77 40.02
CA THR A 58 33.81 0.98 38.95
C THR A 58 34.24 2.42 38.86
N CYS A 59 33.29 3.36 38.92
CA CYS A 59 33.59 4.80 38.93
C CYS A 59 34.41 5.20 40.15
N ARG A 60 34.06 4.72 41.35
CA ARG A 60 34.80 4.97 42.58
C ARG A 60 36.23 4.47 42.50
N VAL A 61 36.46 3.24 42.06
CA VAL A 61 37.78 2.66 41.87
C VAL A 61 38.60 3.49 40.84
N ALA A 62 37.97 3.89 39.75
CA ALA A 62 38.64 4.73 38.73
C ALA A 62 39.09 6.07 39.27
N VAL A 63 38.33 6.69 40.18
CA VAL A 63 38.64 7.98 40.83
C VAL A 63 39.68 7.81 41.94
N ASP A 64 39.41 6.91 42.92
CA ASP A 64 40.23 6.73 44.14
C ASP A 64 41.62 6.21 43.82
N GLU A 65 41.73 5.23 42.93
CA GLU A 65 43.03 4.64 42.54
C GLU A 65 43.66 5.35 41.33
N LYS A 66 43.02 6.41 40.81
CA LYS A 66 43.46 7.19 39.63
C LYS A 66 43.73 6.34 38.39
N LEU A 67 42.92 5.29 38.20
CA LEU A 67 43.06 4.31 37.12
C LEU A 67 42.28 4.74 35.86
N VAL A 68 42.91 5.51 34.99
CA VAL A 68 42.27 6.03 33.76
C VAL A 68 41.73 4.92 32.88
N PHE A 69 42.34 3.74 32.86
CA PHE A 69 41.91 2.60 32.05
C PHE A 69 40.64 1.92 32.58
N MET A 70 40.25 2.20 33.83
CA MET A 70 38.98 1.70 34.44
C MET A 70 37.81 2.65 34.23
N LYS A 71 38.05 3.81 33.66
CA LYS A 71 37.04 4.83 33.40
C LYS A 71 35.95 4.27 32.47
N PRO A 72 34.66 4.28 32.88
CA PRO A 72 33.57 3.95 32.00
C PRO A 72 33.51 4.83 30.77
N ASP A 73 33.02 4.30 29.66
CA ASP A 73 32.71 5.06 28.47
C ASP A 73 31.36 5.79 28.56
N LEU A 74 31.06 6.60 27.56
CA LEU A 74 29.82 7.37 27.50
C LEU A 74 28.61 6.47 27.42
N ASP A 75 28.72 5.34 26.69
CA ASP A 75 27.60 4.37 26.52
C ASP A 75 27.22 3.75 27.86
N ALA A 76 28.19 3.34 28.68
CA ALA A 76 27.91 2.81 30.01
C ALA A 76 27.29 3.86 30.94
N CYS A 77 27.73 5.12 30.85
CA CYS A 77 27.11 6.22 31.59
C CYS A 77 25.67 6.47 31.15
N ASN A 78 25.40 6.45 29.86
CA ASN A 78 24.04 6.61 29.31
C ASN A 78 23.13 5.46 29.72
N VAL A 79 23.62 4.21 29.73
CA VAL A 79 22.82 3.04 30.22
C VAL A 79 22.52 3.19 31.72
N ALA A 80 23.49 3.63 32.53
CA ALA A 80 23.27 3.92 33.96
C ALA A 80 22.20 5.01 34.14
N LEU A 81 22.32 6.07 33.36
CA LEU A 81 21.39 7.20 33.42
C LEU A 81 20.00 6.82 32.95
N GLU A 82 19.89 6.07 31.84
CA GLU A 82 18.62 5.54 31.34
C GLU A 82 17.89 4.72 32.40
N GLY A 83 18.57 3.78 33.03
CA GLY A 83 17.96 2.95 34.06
C GLY A 83 17.57 3.75 35.31
N CYS A 84 18.39 4.73 35.76
CA CYS A 84 17.99 5.62 36.82
C CYS A 84 16.73 6.43 36.49
N CYS A 85 16.59 6.85 35.24
CA CYS A 85 15.49 7.69 34.78
C CYS A 85 14.21 6.89 34.49
N ARG A 86 14.32 5.71 33.88
CA ARG A 86 13.17 4.92 33.39
C ARG A 86 12.75 3.80 34.32
N GLU A 87 13.70 3.12 34.99
CA GLU A 87 13.41 1.98 35.87
C GLU A 87 13.27 2.39 37.31
N LEU A 88 14.25 3.15 37.87
CA LEU A 88 14.20 3.61 39.27
C LEU A 88 13.37 4.88 39.44
N GLU A 89 13.20 5.66 38.41
CA GLU A 89 12.54 6.98 38.44
C GLU A 89 13.09 7.89 39.55
N SER A 90 14.40 7.80 39.81
CA SER A 90 15.10 8.45 40.91
C SER A 90 15.93 9.62 40.42
N ILE A 91 15.50 10.83 40.77
CA ILE A 91 16.26 12.08 40.44
C ILE A 91 17.63 12.05 41.11
N ARG A 92 17.71 11.61 42.37
CA ARG A 92 18.93 11.59 43.15
C ARG A 92 20.01 10.72 42.50
N ASP A 93 19.62 9.52 42.01
CA ASP A 93 20.58 8.60 41.42
C ASP A 93 21.00 9.07 40.04
N ALA A 94 20.07 9.62 39.24
CA ALA A 94 20.36 10.20 37.93
C ALA A 94 21.33 11.40 38.04
N GLU A 95 21.13 12.32 39.03
CA GLU A 95 22.04 13.45 39.27
C GLU A 95 23.39 12.97 39.72
N ARG A 96 23.46 11.92 40.55
CA ARG A 96 24.73 11.32 40.98
C ARG A 96 25.53 10.75 39.78
N VAL A 97 24.84 10.12 38.81
CA VAL A 97 25.50 9.64 37.58
C VAL A 97 26.11 10.82 36.81
N ILE A 98 25.38 11.93 36.65
CA ILE A 98 25.87 13.15 35.97
C ILE A 98 27.04 13.77 36.71
N GLU A 99 27.01 13.87 38.06
CA GLU A 99 28.11 14.33 38.86
C GLU A 99 29.35 13.46 38.65
N THR A 100 29.16 12.14 38.64
CA THR A 100 30.24 11.17 38.39
C THR A 100 30.84 11.33 36.99
N MET A 101 30.00 11.56 35.95
CA MET A 101 30.48 11.87 34.60
C MET A 101 31.37 13.13 34.59
N SER A 102 30.96 14.17 35.34
CA SER A 102 31.73 15.41 35.47
C SER A 102 33.08 15.16 36.13
N VAL A 103 33.13 14.42 37.25
CA VAL A 103 34.36 14.05 37.96
C VAL A 103 35.34 13.26 37.08
N LEU A 104 34.78 12.34 36.27
CA LEU A 104 35.54 11.53 35.32
C LEU A 104 35.89 12.26 34.03
N ASN A 105 35.49 13.53 33.89
CA ASN A 105 35.65 14.31 32.67
C ASN A 105 35.07 13.62 31.42
N ILE A 106 33.84 13.04 31.56
CA ILE A 106 33.01 12.51 30.49
C ILE A 106 31.98 13.58 30.16
N LYS A 107 31.93 14.03 28.91
CA LYS A 107 30.94 15.04 28.51
C LYS A 107 29.62 14.35 28.21
N PRO A 108 28.50 14.78 28.85
CA PRO A 108 27.17 14.33 28.50
C PRO A 108 26.82 14.64 27.04
N ASP A 109 26.07 13.77 26.38
CA ASP A 109 25.58 13.93 25.03
C ASP A 109 24.07 14.21 24.98
N GLU A 110 23.49 14.24 23.78
CA GLU A 110 22.07 14.47 23.58
C GLU A 110 21.19 13.42 24.27
N PHE A 111 21.65 12.16 24.34
CA PHE A 111 20.92 11.08 25.03
C PHE A 111 20.91 11.30 26.54
N SER A 112 22.07 11.70 27.12
CA SER A 112 22.16 12.03 28.53
C SER A 112 21.14 13.11 28.95
N PHE A 113 21.08 14.19 28.15
CA PHE A 113 20.11 15.27 28.39
C PHE A 113 18.66 14.82 28.13
N GLY A 114 18.44 13.94 27.16
CA GLY A 114 17.14 13.33 26.87
C GLY A 114 16.61 12.54 28.06
N PHE A 115 17.42 11.67 28.68
CA PHE A 115 17.00 10.88 29.85
C PHE A 115 16.68 11.76 31.05
N LEU A 116 17.48 12.78 31.32
CA LEU A 116 17.19 13.76 32.39
C LEU A 116 15.90 14.53 32.09
N GLY A 117 15.74 14.99 30.87
CA GLY A 117 14.51 15.66 30.42
C GLY A 117 13.27 14.81 30.66
N TYR A 118 13.31 13.52 30.27
CA TYR A 118 12.25 12.56 30.55
C TYR A 118 11.92 12.48 32.06
N LEU A 119 12.94 12.31 32.90
CA LEU A 119 12.75 12.16 34.35
C LEU A 119 12.17 13.43 35.00
N TYR A 120 12.69 14.60 34.64
CA TYR A 120 12.19 15.85 35.17
C TYR A 120 10.77 16.17 34.68
N ALA A 121 10.44 15.80 33.44
CA ALA A 121 9.07 15.90 32.94
C ALA A 121 8.12 14.96 33.68
N LEU A 122 8.54 13.72 33.93
CA LEU A 122 7.79 12.71 34.70
C LEU A 122 7.47 13.20 36.11
N LYS A 123 8.45 13.84 36.78
CA LYS A 123 8.32 14.34 38.17
C LYS A 123 7.81 15.79 38.25
N GLY A 124 7.59 16.48 37.13
CA GLY A 124 7.05 17.83 37.07
C GLY A 124 8.04 18.94 37.45
N HIS A 125 9.37 18.73 37.38
CA HIS A 125 10.39 19.70 37.76
C HIS A 125 10.67 20.72 36.64
N THR A 126 9.74 21.67 36.42
CA THR A 126 9.83 22.65 35.32
C THR A 126 11.07 23.56 35.37
N MET A 127 11.56 23.94 36.56
CA MET A 127 12.76 24.74 36.67
C MET A 127 14.00 24.03 36.14
N LYS A 128 14.17 22.75 36.49
CA LYS A 128 15.30 21.94 35.97
C LYS A 128 15.23 21.70 34.49
N ILE A 129 14.00 21.55 33.93
CA ILE A 129 13.82 21.46 32.47
C ILE A 129 14.30 22.73 31.78
N ASN A 130 13.99 23.90 32.31
CA ASN A 130 14.44 25.18 31.74
C ASN A 130 15.98 25.34 31.82
N GLU A 131 16.59 24.88 32.91
CA GLU A 131 18.07 24.84 33.04
C GLU A 131 18.66 23.92 31.97
N LEU A 132 18.13 22.72 31.77
CA LEU A 132 18.58 21.79 30.71
C LEU A 132 18.44 22.42 29.34
N LYS A 133 17.34 23.08 29.03
CA LYS A 133 17.15 23.81 27.76
C LYS A 133 18.24 24.86 27.54
N GLY A 134 18.61 25.58 28.58
CA GLY A 134 19.70 26.56 28.53
C GLY A 134 21.06 25.90 28.24
N LEU A 135 21.35 24.76 28.88
CA LEU A 135 22.59 24.00 28.66
C LEU A 135 22.67 23.44 27.24
N ILE A 136 21.58 22.84 26.72
CA ILE A 136 21.52 22.28 25.35
C ILE A 136 21.82 23.35 24.31
N LYS A 137 21.25 24.56 24.47
CA LYS A 137 21.55 25.71 23.59
C LYS A 137 23.02 26.14 23.72
N GLY A 138 23.57 26.09 24.91
CA GLY A 138 24.99 26.43 25.15
C GLY A 138 26.01 25.43 24.59
N PHE A 139 25.66 24.15 24.52
CA PHE A 139 26.49 23.09 23.92
C PHE A 139 26.42 23.06 22.39
N GLY A 140 25.48 23.75 21.77
CA GLY A 140 25.35 23.83 20.30
C GLY A 140 24.97 22.50 19.66
N PHE A 141 24.15 21.66 20.33
CA PHE A 141 23.63 20.43 19.74
C PHE A 141 22.75 20.76 18.55
N SER A 142 23.03 20.15 17.41
CA SER A 142 22.35 20.40 16.13
C SER A 142 20.93 19.85 16.08
N ASN A 143 20.62 18.88 16.92
CA ASN A 143 19.30 18.21 16.88
C ASN A 143 18.67 18.09 18.27
N SER A 144 17.82 19.03 18.62
CA SER A 144 17.05 19.00 19.88
C SER A 144 15.84 18.07 19.86
N SER A 145 15.56 17.40 18.74
CA SER A 145 14.40 16.53 18.56
C SER A 145 14.34 15.39 19.59
N LEU A 146 15.50 14.77 19.89
CA LEU A 146 15.60 13.70 20.86
C LEU A 146 15.24 14.17 22.28
N PHE A 147 15.72 15.35 22.67
CA PHE A 147 15.40 15.94 23.97
C PHE A 147 13.91 16.22 24.11
N TYR A 148 13.29 16.85 23.09
CA TYR A 148 11.87 17.17 23.12
C TYR A 148 11.00 15.90 23.07
N SER A 149 11.39 14.87 22.30
CA SER A 149 10.72 13.56 22.31
C SER A 149 10.74 12.92 23.69
N SER A 150 11.89 13.00 24.36
CA SER A 150 12.04 12.48 25.74
C SER A 150 11.19 13.25 26.75
N LEU A 151 11.11 14.59 26.65
CA LEU A 151 10.20 15.41 27.47
C LEU A 151 8.75 15.00 27.27
N ILE A 152 8.33 14.83 26.01
CA ILE A 152 6.97 14.40 25.67
C ILE A 152 6.68 13.06 26.33
N GLY A 153 7.55 12.05 26.18
CA GLY A 153 7.40 10.75 26.82
C GLY A 153 7.25 10.83 28.34
N GLY A 154 8.04 11.68 29.02
CA GLY A 154 7.92 11.93 30.44
C GLY A 154 6.57 12.55 30.85
N TYR A 155 6.13 13.56 30.10
CA TYR A 155 4.81 14.19 30.34
C TYR A 155 3.63 13.27 30.05
N VAL A 156 3.73 12.44 29.00
CA VAL A 156 2.73 11.42 28.69
C VAL A 156 2.60 10.43 29.84
N LYS A 157 3.72 9.93 30.35
CA LYS A 157 3.73 8.97 31.48
C LYS A 157 3.19 9.58 32.77
N SER A 158 3.42 10.88 33.02
CA SER A 158 2.83 11.59 34.17
C SER A 158 1.36 12.00 33.96
N GLY A 159 0.79 11.82 32.75
CA GLY A 159 -0.57 12.25 32.43
C GLY A 159 -0.73 13.77 32.25
N ASN A 160 0.34 14.52 32.15
CA ASN A 160 0.31 15.98 31.99
C ASN A 160 0.20 16.38 30.51
N LEU A 161 -0.98 16.16 29.92
CA LEU A 161 -1.22 16.39 28.49
C LEU A 161 -1.10 17.87 28.08
N LYS A 162 -1.39 18.80 28.99
CA LYS A 162 -1.22 20.24 28.73
C LYS A 162 0.25 20.58 28.45
N SER A 163 1.17 19.97 29.20
CA SER A 163 2.60 20.16 28.97
C SER A 163 3.08 19.46 27.69
N VAL A 164 2.45 18.35 27.28
CA VAL A 164 2.70 17.70 25.98
C VAL A 164 2.36 18.69 24.86
N SER A 165 1.14 19.24 24.83
CA SER A 165 0.71 20.21 23.83
C SER A 165 1.60 21.45 23.83
N ALA A 166 1.89 22.01 25.01
CA ALA A 166 2.75 23.18 25.12
C ALA A 166 4.16 22.91 24.59
N THR A 167 4.71 21.71 24.82
CA THR A 167 6.05 21.32 24.32
C THR A 167 6.07 21.21 22.80
N ILE A 168 5.08 20.54 22.18
CA ILE A 168 4.96 20.40 20.73
C ILE A 168 4.82 21.79 20.08
N LEU A 169 3.93 22.64 20.60
CA LEU A 169 3.69 23.99 20.08
C LEU A 169 4.90 24.93 20.29
N SER A 170 5.70 24.75 21.37
CA SER A 170 6.92 25.52 21.57
C SER A 170 8.01 25.16 20.58
N CYS A 171 8.08 23.89 20.18
CA CYS A 171 9.02 23.42 19.15
C CYS A 171 8.71 24.07 17.78
N LEU A 172 7.45 24.26 17.45
CA LEU A 172 7.05 24.92 16.19
C LEU A 172 7.31 26.45 16.19
N LYS A 173 7.42 27.07 17.38
CA LYS A 173 7.71 28.49 17.51
C LYS A 173 9.21 28.83 17.51
N GLU A 174 10.08 27.85 17.77
CA GLU A 174 11.54 28.05 17.70
C GLU A 174 11.94 28.12 16.22
N GLU A 175 12.24 29.34 15.74
CA GLU A 175 12.64 29.68 14.37
C GLU A 175 14.04 29.15 14.03
N ASN A 176 14.22 27.85 13.87
CA ASN A 176 15.38 27.28 13.22
C ASN A 176 15.00 26.76 11.84
N GLU A 177 15.81 27.04 10.83
CA GLU A 177 15.60 26.70 9.41
C GLU A 177 15.36 25.19 9.12
N GLU A 178 15.60 24.32 10.08
CA GLU A 178 15.27 22.90 9.99
C GLU A 178 13.97 22.63 10.77
N VAL A 179 12.91 22.35 10.03
CA VAL A 179 11.63 21.90 10.58
C VAL A 179 11.88 20.67 11.47
N MET A 180 11.64 20.83 12.78
CA MET A 180 11.83 19.76 13.76
C MET A 180 10.88 18.58 13.49
N HIS A 181 11.44 17.40 13.28
CA HIS A 181 10.68 16.18 13.03
C HIS A 181 10.63 15.31 14.27
N PHE A 182 9.43 15.03 14.73
CA PHE A 182 9.22 13.98 15.72
C PHE A 182 9.18 12.60 15.06
N SER A 183 9.69 11.60 15.76
CA SER A 183 9.61 10.22 15.30
C SER A 183 8.18 9.68 15.42
N ARG A 184 7.88 8.63 14.64
CA ARG A 184 6.59 7.94 14.71
C ARG A 184 6.33 7.40 16.12
N GLU A 185 7.35 6.91 16.81
CA GLU A 185 7.27 6.42 18.18
C GLU A 185 6.79 7.52 19.15
N THR A 186 7.29 8.74 18.98
CA THR A 186 6.86 9.90 19.79
C THR A 186 5.38 10.21 19.57
N PHE A 187 4.91 10.21 18.32
CA PHE A 187 3.49 10.40 18.02
C PHE A 187 2.62 9.26 18.57
N CYS A 188 3.07 8.02 18.50
CA CYS A 188 2.37 6.89 19.12
C CYS A 188 2.25 7.04 20.66
N GLU A 189 3.30 7.53 21.33
CA GLU A 189 3.26 7.84 22.77
C GLU A 189 2.26 8.96 23.06
N VAL A 190 2.26 10.03 22.29
CA VAL A 190 1.29 11.14 22.41
C VAL A 190 -0.14 10.61 22.27
N ILE A 191 -0.44 9.88 21.21
CA ILE A 191 -1.78 9.32 20.97
C ILE A 191 -2.22 8.44 22.12
N ASN A 192 -1.38 7.50 22.53
CA ASN A 192 -1.69 6.60 23.66
C ASN A 192 -1.94 7.38 24.95
N GLY A 193 -1.18 8.46 25.19
CA GLY A 193 -1.37 9.35 26.33
C GLY A 193 -2.72 10.04 26.28
N PHE A 194 -3.07 10.66 25.17
CA PHE A 194 -4.34 11.37 25.00
C PHE A 194 -5.55 10.41 25.03
N LEU A 195 -5.43 9.22 24.42
CA LEU A 195 -6.52 8.24 24.48
C LEU A 195 -6.72 7.65 25.88
N LYS A 196 -5.68 7.60 26.70
CA LYS A 196 -5.72 7.06 28.06
C LYS A 196 -6.15 8.08 29.10
N HIS A 197 -5.71 9.33 29.00
CA HIS A 197 -5.85 10.35 30.03
C HIS A 197 -6.58 11.62 29.59
N GLY A 198 -6.87 11.78 28.30
CA GLY A 198 -7.52 12.94 27.70
C GLY A 198 -8.71 12.57 26.85
N SER A 199 -8.97 13.37 25.83
CA SER A 199 -10.06 13.16 24.89
C SER A 199 -9.60 13.31 23.44
N VAL A 200 -10.42 12.81 22.52
CA VAL A 200 -10.25 13.03 21.07
C VAL A 200 -10.26 14.55 20.75
N LYS A 201 -11.06 15.31 21.48
CA LYS A 201 -11.13 16.76 21.36
C LYS A 201 -9.80 17.44 21.67
N ASP A 202 -9.12 17.02 22.74
CA ASP A 202 -7.82 17.61 23.09
C ASP A 202 -6.75 17.36 22.01
N LEU A 203 -6.81 16.19 21.30
CA LEU A 203 -5.96 15.93 20.14
C LEU A 203 -6.32 16.82 18.95
N ALA A 204 -7.61 17.00 18.68
CA ALA A 204 -8.08 17.89 17.62
C ALA A 204 -7.62 19.33 17.88
N ASP A 205 -7.77 19.82 19.10
CA ASP A 205 -7.33 21.16 19.52
C ASP A 205 -5.81 21.32 19.31
N LEU A 206 -5.00 20.32 19.66
CA LEU A 206 -3.56 20.32 19.45
C LEU A 206 -3.21 20.43 17.96
N ILE A 207 -3.87 19.67 17.10
CA ILE A 207 -3.62 19.69 15.64
C ILE A 207 -4.01 21.06 15.07
N ILE A 208 -5.16 21.61 15.46
CA ILE A 208 -5.62 22.92 15.00
C ILE A 208 -4.65 24.03 15.41
N GLU A 209 -4.14 23.99 16.64
CA GLU A 209 -3.15 24.97 17.10
C GLU A 209 -1.82 24.81 16.39
N ALA A 210 -1.36 23.57 16.14
CA ALA A 210 -0.14 23.29 15.40
C ALA A 210 -0.24 23.82 13.96
N GLN A 211 -1.34 23.58 13.27
CA GLN A 211 -1.58 24.07 11.90
C GLN A 211 -1.49 25.62 11.78
N LYS A 212 -1.90 26.35 12.81
CA LYS A 212 -1.78 27.82 12.82
C LYS A 212 -0.33 28.31 12.92
N LEU A 213 0.56 27.47 13.45
CA LEU A 213 1.96 27.78 13.67
C LEU A 213 2.87 27.22 12.57
N GLU A 214 2.41 26.21 11.85
CA GLU A 214 3.16 25.61 10.74
C GLU A 214 3.24 26.59 9.55
N PRO A 215 4.44 26.76 8.92
CA PRO A 215 4.58 27.57 7.72
C PRO A 215 3.72 27.01 6.56
N PRO A 216 3.15 27.85 5.71
CA PRO A 216 2.33 27.39 4.56
C PRO A 216 3.13 26.60 3.52
N SER A 217 4.46 26.63 3.58
CA SER A 217 5.37 25.84 2.74
C SER A 217 5.70 24.45 3.30
N THR A 218 5.15 24.09 4.47
CA THR A 218 5.42 22.79 5.09
C THR A 218 4.93 21.65 4.19
N VAL A 219 5.82 20.72 3.87
CA VAL A 219 5.45 19.50 3.14
C VAL A 219 4.43 18.74 3.97
N VAL A 220 3.33 18.32 3.35
CA VAL A 220 2.19 17.67 3.99
C VAL A 220 2.60 16.54 4.95
N GLU A 221 3.55 15.70 4.52
CA GLU A 221 4.07 14.57 5.29
C GLU A 221 4.88 14.96 6.54
N ARG A 222 5.23 16.23 6.68
CA ARG A 222 6.00 16.77 7.80
C ARG A 222 5.16 17.54 8.81
N SER A 223 3.86 17.68 8.58
CA SER A 223 2.97 18.37 9.50
C SER A 223 2.69 17.53 10.76
N ILE A 224 2.46 18.19 11.88
CA ILE A 224 2.07 17.53 13.14
C ILE A 224 0.75 16.79 12.98
N GLY A 225 -0.19 17.38 12.26
CA GLY A 225 -1.48 16.76 11.97
C GLY A 225 -1.32 15.44 11.21
N PHE A 226 -0.51 15.42 10.14
CA PHE A 226 -0.20 14.18 9.43
C PHE A 226 0.47 13.16 10.36
N GLY A 227 1.48 13.55 11.14
CA GLY A 227 2.19 12.65 12.04
C GLY A 227 1.28 11.99 13.08
N ILE A 228 0.35 12.75 13.68
CA ILE A 228 -0.62 12.22 14.65
C ILE A 228 -1.60 11.27 13.95
N ILE A 229 -2.21 11.66 12.85
CA ILE A 229 -3.20 10.84 12.14
C ILE A 229 -2.57 9.57 11.56
N ASP A 230 -1.39 9.66 10.90
CA ASP A 230 -0.68 8.50 10.37
C ASP A 230 -0.28 7.52 11.48
N SER A 231 0.10 8.02 12.65
CA SER A 231 0.42 7.19 13.81
C SER A 231 -0.83 6.54 14.41
N CYS A 232 -1.99 7.24 14.47
CA CYS A 232 -3.27 6.63 14.84
C CYS A 232 -3.63 5.45 13.93
N VAL A 233 -3.51 5.66 12.63
CA VAL A 233 -3.76 4.63 11.62
C VAL A 233 -2.79 3.46 11.78
N SER A 234 -1.51 3.72 12.02
CA SER A 234 -0.50 2.67 12.21
C SER A 234 -0.72 1.82 13.46
N LEU A 235 -1.39 2.37 14.46
CA LEU A 235 -1.83 1.64 15.68
C LEU A 235 -3.15 0.86 15.45
N GLY A 236 -3.71 0.87 14.23
CA GLY A 236 -4.98 0.22 13.92
C GLY A 236 -6.20 0.97 14.47
N LEU A 237 -6.08 2.27 14.69
CA LEU A 237 -7.10 3.13 15.28
C LEU A 237 -7.72 4.07 14.22
N SER A 238 -8.03 3.55 13.04
CA SER A 238 -8.59 4.30 11.90
C SER A 238 -9.88 5.05 12.27
N ASP A 239 -10.77 4.44 13.05
CA ASP A 239 -12.00 5.09 13.52
C ASP A 239 -11.72 6.26 14.48
N LYS A 240 -10.68 6.16 15.31
CA LYS A 240 -10.28 7.28 16.18
C LYS A 240 -9.64 8.40 15.38
N ALA A 241 -8.84 8.07 14.36
CA ALA A 241 -8.30 9.04 13.43
C ALA A 241 -9.42 9.82 12.73
N HIS A 242 -10.47 9.14 12.26
CA HIS A 242 -11.65 9.78 11.67
C HIS A 242 -12.38 10.67 12.69
N SER A 243 -12.61 10.16 13.92
CA SER A 243 -13.27 10.97 14.97
C SER A 243 -12.49 12.24 15.33
N ILE A 244 -11.16 12.24 15.22
CA ILE A 244 -10.35 13.48 15.40
C ILE A 244 -10.66 14.47 14.27
N VAL A 245 -10.76 13.98 13.04
CA VAL A 245 -11.10 14.82 11.87
C VAL A 245 -12.50 15.41 12.00
N ASP A 246 -13.49 14.60 12.39
CA ASP A 246 -14.86 15.06 12.64
C ASP A 246 -14.91 16.19 13.68
N GLU A 247 -14.15 16.04 14.77
CA GLU A 247 -14.08 17.07 15.82
C GLU A 247 -13.42 18.36 15.29
N MET A 248 -12.39 18.24 14.44
CA MET A 248 -11.75 19.41 13.80
C MET A 248 -12.72 20.14 12.85
N VAL A 249 -13.51 19.39 12.07
CA VAL A 249 -14.56 19.95 11.20
C VAL A 249 -15.62 20.64 12.03
N ALA A 250 -16.09 20.02 13.12
CA ALA A 250 -17.09 20.58 14.03
C ALA A 250 -16.63 21.90 14.65
N GLN A 251 -15.32 22.08 14.84
CA GLN A 251 -14.73 23.33 15.32
C GLN A 251 -14.51 24.38 14.22
N GLY A 252 -14.91 24.08 12.97
CA GLY A 252 -14.79 25.00 11.84
C GLY A 252 -13.36 25.21 11.33
N SER A 253 -12.46 24.28 11.61
CA SER A 253 -11.08 24.33 11.11
C SER A 253 -11.03 23.96 9.63
N THR A 254 -10.30 24.74 8.83
CA THR A 254 -9.96 24.37 7.45
C THR A 254 -8.78 23.43 7.47
N MET A 255 -8.98 22.21 6.97
CA MET A 255 -7.95 21.16 7.01
C MET A 255 -7.25 21.00 5.67
N GLY A 256 -5.95 20.69 5.71
CA GLY A 256 -5.20 20.30 4.53
C GLY A 256 -5.35 18.79 4.24
N LEU A 257 -5.06 18.38 3.00
CA LEU A 257 -5.09 16.99 2.55
C LEU A 257 -4.27 16.03 3.43
N GLY A 258 -3.21 16.53 4.07
CA GLY A 258 -2.34 15.73 4.93
C GLY A 258 -3.02 15.04 6.10
N VAL A 259 -4.16 15.56 6.54
CA VAL A 259 -4.94 14.95 7.62
C VAL A 259 -5.81 13.81 7.09
N TYR A 260 -6.33 13.93 5.87
CA TYR A 260 -7.24 12.95 5.28
C TYR A 260 -6.54 11.75 4.63
N LEU A 261 -5.37 11.98 3.98
CA LEU A 261 -4.68 10.94 3.21
C LEU A 261 -4.31 9.67 3.99
N PRO A 262 -3.79 9.73 5.24
CA PRO A 262 -3.52 8.53 6.02
C PRO A 262 -4.79 7.71 6.30
N ILE A 263 -5.92 8.36 6.59
CA ILE A 263 -7.20 7.71 6.87
C ILE A 263 -7.73 7.01 5.61
N LEU A 264 -7.69 7.71 4.47
CA LEU A 264 -8.05 7.13 3.18
C LEU A 264 -7.23 5.89 2.86
N LYS A 265 -5.90 5.96 3.00
CA LYS A 265 -5.01 4.82 2.81
C LYS A 265 -5.31 3.65 3.75
N ALA A 266 -5.73 3.95 4.99
CA ALA A 266 -6.12 2.93 5.95
C ALA A 266 -7.41 2.24 5.53
N TYR A 267 -8.44 2.99 5.19
CA TYR A 267 -9.72 2.44 4.73
C TYR A 267 -9.56 1.58 3.47
N CYS A 268 -8.66 1.99 2.54
CA CYS A 268 -8.31 1.15 1.40
C CYS A 268 -7.72 -0.20 1.82
N LYS A 269 -6.74 -0.19 2.75
CA LYS A 269 -6.10 -1.41 3.25
C LYS A 269 -7.05 -2.32 4.03
N GLU A 270 -7.98 -1.73 4.75
CA GLU A 270 -9.00 -2.42 5.55
C GLU A 270 -10.20 -2.85 4.70
N HIS A 271 -10.21 -2.56 3.39
CA HIS A 271 -11.32 -2.81 2.46
C HIS A 271 -12.64 -2.13 2.87
N ARG A 272 -12.56 -1.01 3.54
CA ARG A 272 -13.69 -0.18 3.99
C ARG A 272 -14.02 0.88 2.94
N THR A 273 -14.47 0.43 1.80
CA THR A 273 -14.67 1.27 0.60
C THR A 273 -15.78 2.29 0.74
N ALA A 274 -16.85 1.96 1.48
CA ALA A 274 -17.96 2.87 1.72
C ALA A 274 -17.52 4.11 2.51
N GLU A 275 -16.77 3.92 3.60
CA GLU A 275 -16.23 5.00 4.43
C GLU A 275 -15.16 5.80 3.67
N ALA A 276 -14.35 5.12 2.84
CA ALA A 276 -13.39 5.80 1.98
C ALA A 276 -14.09 6.72 0.96
N THR A 277 -15.16 6.24 0.33
CA THR A 277 -15.94 7.05 -0.63
C THR A 277 -16.62 8.23 0.05
N GLN A 278 -17.17 8.04 1.26
CA GLN A 278 -17.75 9.13 2.02
C GLN A 278 -16.71 10.21 2.34
N LEU A 279 -15.51 9.80 2.79
CA LEU A 279 -14.42 10.73 3.10
C LEU A 279 -13.94 11.50 1.86
N VAL A 280 -13.93 10.87 0.68
CA VAL A 280 -13.65 11.55 -0.60
C VAL A 280 -14.68 12.65 -0.90
N MET A 281 -15.96 12.37 -0.67
CA MET A 281 -17.01 13.40 -0.83
C MET A 281 -16.83 14.58 0.13
N GLU A 282 -16.45 14.32 1.38
CA GLU A 282 -16.16 15.36 2.37
C GLU A 282 -14.97 16.24 1.94
N ILE A 283 -13.88 15.62 1.44
CA ILE A 283 -12.73 16.33 0.89
C ILE A 283 -13.15 17.21 -0.30
N SER A 284 -13.93 16.67 -1.22
CA SER A 284 -14.41 17.39 -2.40
C SER A 284 -15.31 18.55 -2.02
N ASN A 285 -16.23 18.36 -1.05
CA ASN A 285 -17.11 19.41 -0.52
C ASN A 285 -16.33 20.53 0.17
N SER A 286 -15.16 20.21 0.73
CA SER A 286 -14.25 21.21 1.33
C SER A 286 -13.42 21.98 0.30
N GLY A 287 -13.63 21.74 -1.01
CA GLY A 287 -12.91 22.39 -2.11
C GLY A 287 -11.48 21.89 -2.33
N MET A 288 -11.10 20.77 -1.72
CA MET A 288 -9.80 20.15 -1.91
C MET A 288 -9.86 19.12 -3.02
N HIS A 289 -8.74 18.96 -3.74
CA HIS A 289 -8.64 18.01 -4.84
C HIS A 289 -7.64 16.91 -4.50
N LEU A 290 -8.08 15.67 -4.62
CA LEU A 290 -7.21 14.49 -4.52
C LEU A 290 -6.34 14.35 -5.77
N SER A 291 -5.13 13.81 -5.61
CA SER A 291 -4.26 13.48 -6.74
C SER A 291 -4.76 12.24 -7.48
N ALA A 292 -4.34 12.07 -8.74
CA ALA A 292 -4.63 10.88 -9.53
C ALA A 292 -4.20 9.60 -8.79
N GLU A 293 -3.01 9.59 -8.19
CA GLU A 293 -2.49 8.45 -7.42
C GLU A 293 -3.37 8.06 -6.23
N SER A 294 -3.99 9.06 -5.57
CA SER A 294 -4.90 8.81 -4.46
C SER A 294 -6.18 8.13 -4.94
N PHE A 295 -6.76 8.60 -6.06
CA PHE A 295 -7.91 7.96 -6.70
C PHE A 295 -7.58 6.55 -7.20
N ASP A 296 -6.42 6.37 -7.85
CA ASP A 296 -5.97 5.06 -8.34
C ASP A 296 -5.88 4.04 -7.20
N SER A 297 -5.32 4.44 -6.05
CA SER A 297 -5.20 3.58 -4.87
C SER A 297 -6.57 3.22 -4.27
N LEU A 298 -7.51 4.17 -4.25
CA LEU A 298 -8.88 3.95 -3.76
C LEU A 298 -9.66 3.00 -4.68
N ILE A 299 -9.56 3.23 -5.99
CA ILE A 299 -10.21 2.41 -7.01
C ILE A 299 -9.65 0.99 -6.99
N ASP A 300 -8.33 0.83 -6.86
CA ASP A 300 -7.69 -0.48 -6.74
C ASP A 300 -8.18 -1.24 -5.49
N ALA A 301 -8.29 -0.56 -4.36
CA ALA A 301 -8.85 -1.15 -3.14
C ALA A 301 -10.32 -1.56 -3.30
N ALA A 302 -11.15 -0.74 -3.94
CA ALA A 302 -12.55 -1.04 -4.22
C ALA A 302 -12.67 -2.25 -5.18
N MET A 303 -11.86 -2.29 -6.22
CA MET A 303 -11.83 -3.42 -7.16
C MET A 303 -11.37 -4.71 -6.51
N THR A 304 -10.36 -4.66 -5.66
CA THR A 304 -9.85 -5.81 -4.88
C THR A 304 -10.93 -6.35 -3.92
N SER A 305 -11.70 -5.46 -3.31
CA SER A 305 -12.83 -5.79 -2.43
C SER A 305 -14.08 -6.24 -3.19
N GLN A 306 -14.07 -6.22 -4.54
CA GLN A 306 -15.23 -6.46 -5.41
C GLN A 306 -16.39 -5.47 -5.18
N ASP A 307 -16.11 -4.31 -4.65
CA ASP A 307 -17.07 -3.21 -4.52
C ASP A 307 -17.03 -2.32 -5.78
N PHE A 308 -17.62 -2.83 -6.84
CA PHE A 308 -17.65 -2.16 -8.15
C PHE A 308 -18.43 -0.84 -8.13
N GLN A 309 -19.42 -0.73 -7.25
CA GLN A 309 -20.22 0.49 -7.11
C GLN A 309 -19.38 1.66 -6.61
N SER A 310 -18.60 1.43 -5.54
CA SER A 310 -17.67 2.45 -5.02
C SER A 310 -16.59 2.78 -6.04
N ALA A 311 -16.04 1.78 -6.76
CA ALA A 311 -15.05 2.01 -7.81
C ALA A 311 -15.58 2.94 -8.92
N PHE A 312 -16.82 2.73 -9.38
CA PHE A 312 -17.46 3.58 -10.40
C PHE A 312 -17.76 4.98 -9.87
N THR A 313 -18.21 5.10 -8.62
CA THR A 313 -18.46 6.39 -7.99
C THR A 313 -17.16 7.20 -7.88
N LEU A 314 -16.10 6.59 -7.37
CA LEU A 314 -14.76 7.22 -7.27
C LEU A 314 -14.23 7.66 -8.64
N PHE A 315 -14.42 6.83 -9.66
CA PHE A 315 -13.99 7.19 -11.02
C PHE A 315 -14.80 8.36 -11.59
N ARG A 316 -16.10 8.42 -11.27
CA ARG A 316 -16.96 9.56 -11.65
C ARG A 316 -16.54 10.83 -10.95
N ASP A 317 -16.27 10.77 -9.63
CA ASP A 317 -15.77 11.90 -8.83
C ASP A 317 -14.44 12.41 -9.38
N MET A 318 -13.53 11.50 -9.78
CA MET A 318 -12.26 11.83 -10.43
C MET A 318 -12.47 12.57 -11.76
N ARG A 319 -13.48 12.18 -12.56
CA ARG A 319 -13.84 12.87 -13.82
C ARG A 319 -14.42 14.26 -13.54
N GLU A 320 -15.31 14.39 -12.54
CA GLU A 320 -15.93 15.65 -12.14
C GLU A 320 -14.91 16.62 -11.55
N ALA A 321 -13.94 16.13 -10.78
CA ALA A 321 -12.81 16.89 -10.28
C ALA A 321 -11.82 17.32 -11.38
N ARG A 322 -12.06 16.93 -12.65
CA ARG A 322 -11.25 17.25 -13.83
C ARG A 322 -9.79 16.81 -13.71
N VAL A 323 -9.54 15.70 -13.01
CA VAL A 323 -8.21 15.11 -12.94
C VAL A 323 -7.74 14.77 -14.37
N PRO A 324 -6.53 15.22 -14.79
CA PRO A 324 -6.09 15.05 -16.18
C PRO A 324 -5.77 13.61 -16.55
N GLU A 325 -5.27 12.81 -15.61
CA GLU A 325 -4.82 11.42 -15.82
C GLU A 325 -5.88 10.43 -15.34
N LEU A 326 -6.72 9.95 -16.27
CA LEU A 326 -7.75 8.94 -15.98
C LEU A 326 -7.35 7.52 -16.41
N LYS A 327 -6.24 7.39 -17.16
CA LYS A 327 -5.87 6.13 -17.83
C LYS A 327 -5.53 5.02 -16.82
N GLY A 328 -4.85 5.34 -15.72
CA GLY A 328 -4.49 4.36 -14.68
C GLY A 328 -5.74 3.72 -14.09
N SER A 329 -6.62 4.54 -13.54
CA SER A 329 -7.90 4.12 -12.97
C SER A 329 -8.79 3.36 -13.95
N TYR A 330 -8.87 3.82 -15.21
CA TYR A 330 -9.60 3.13 -16.27
C TYR A 330 -9.11 1.70 -16.47
N LEU A 331 -7.78 1.52 -16.62
CA LEU A 331 -7.18 0.20 -16.79
C LEU A 331 -7.40 -0.71 -15.56
N THR A 332 -7.28 -0.17 -14.37
CA THR A 332 -7.53 -0.91 -13.11
C THR A 332 -8.96 -1.42 -13.05
N ILE A 333 -9.96 -0.60 -13.38
CA ILE A 333 -11.36 -1.01 -13.41
C ILE A 333 -11.57 -2.09 -14.48
N MET A 334 -11.14 -1.87 -15.72
CA MET A 334 -11.35 -2.82 -16.80
C MET A 334 -10.69 -4.18 -16.53
N THR A 335 -9.45 -4.19 -16.05
CA THR A 335 -8.74 -5.43 -15.72
C THR A 335 -9.36 -6.17 -14.52
N GLY A 336 -9.78 -5.45 -13.50
CA GLY A 336 -10.45 -6.01 -12.33
C GLY A 336 -11.82 -6.61 -12.66
N LEU A 337 -12.62 -5.95 -13.50
CA LEU A 337 -13.90 -6.48 -13.98
C LEU A 337 -13.72 -7.73 -14.85
N MET A 338 -12.66 -7.75 -15.66
CA MET A 338 -12.31 -8.92 -16.47
C MET A 338 -11.91 -10.10 -15.58
N ALA A 339 -11.07 -9.88 -14.58
CA ALA A 339 -10.66 -10.90 -13.62
C ALA A 339 -11.85 -11.43 -12.79
N SER A 340 -12.80 -10.57 -12.48
CA SER A 340 -14.04 -10.92 -11.74
C SER A 340 -15.13 -11.53 -12.62
N HIS A 341 -14.87 -11.73 -13.92
CA HIS A 341 -15.82 -12.27 -14.89
C HIS A 341 -17.16 -11.52 -14.95
N ARG A 342 -17.11 -10.18 -14.95
CA ARG A 342 -18.29 -9.30 -14.99
C ARG A 342 -18.38 -8.50 -16.32
N PRO A 343 -18.61 -9.18 -17.46
CA PRO A 343 -18.67 -8.51 -18.76
C PRO A 343 -19.81 -7.48 -18.88
N GLU A 344 -20.90 -7.65 -18.14
CA GLU A 344 -22.01 -6.70 -18.10
C GLU A 344 -21.59 -5.35 -17.51
N LEU A 345 -20.77 -5.36 -16.45
CA LEU A 345 -20.26 -4.15 -15.84
C LEU A 345 -19.17 -3.50 -16.71
N MET A 346 -18.35 -4.32 -17.39
CA MET A 346 -17.38 -3.82 -18.36
C MET A 346 -18.08 -3.05 -19.48
N ALA A 347 -19.15 -3.62 -20.05
CA ALA A 347 -19.91 -2.97 -21.12
C ALA A 347 -20.59 -1.68 -20.65
N ALA A 348 -21.22 -1.70 -19.47
CA ALA A 348 -21.85 -0.50 -18.90
C ALA A 348 -20.83 0.60 -18.60
N PHE A 349 -19.68 0.24 -18.03
CA PHE A 349 -18.59 1.19 -17.75
C PHE A 349 -18.03 1.79 -19.04
N LEU A 350 -17.76 0.97 -20.06
CA LEU A 350 -17.27 1.46 -21.34
C LEU A 350 -18.26 2.41 -22.03
N ASP A 351 -19.57 2.09 -21.98
CA ASP A 351 -20.62 2.96 -22.54
C ASP A 351 -20.69 4.33 -21.83
N GLU A 352 -20.38 4.40 -20.51
CA GLU A 352 -20.36 5.65 -19.74
C GLU A 352 -19.18 6.54 -20.12
N ILE A 353 -18.03 5.95 -20.49
CA ILE A 353 -16.77 6.69 -20.65
C ILE A 353 -16.33 6.90 -22.09
N VAL A 354 -16.94 6.19 -23.05
CA VAL A 354 -16.52 6.20 -24.48
C VAL A 354 -16.56 7.58 -25.13
N GLU A 355 -17.35 8.49 -24.57
CA GLU A 355 -17.48 9.86 -25.05
C GLU A 355 -16.51 10.84 -24.33
N ASP A 356 -15.76 10.41 -23.33
CA ASP A 356 -14.80 11.25 -22.62
C ASP A 356 -13.47 11.36 -23.40
N PRO A 357 -13.11 12.55 -23.93
CA PRO A 357 -11.94 12.71 -24.77
C PRO A 357 -10.60 12.47 -24.07
N ARG A 358 -10.60 12.38 -22.73
CA ARG A 358 -9.41 12.11 -21.91
C ARG A 358 -9.07 10.61 -21.84
N ILE A 359 -10.00 9.75 -22.29
CA ILE A 359 -9.84 8.31 -22.26
C ILE A 359 -9.80 7.78 -23.69
N GLU A 360 -8.67 7.22 -24.06
CA GLU A 360 -8.51 6.58 -25.36
C GLU A 360 -8.99 5.14 -25.31
N VAL A 361 -10.27 4.91 -25.63
CA VAL A 361 -10.83 3.57 -25.80
C VAL A 361 -10.31 2.96 -27.08
N LYS A 362 -9.86 1.70 -27.04
CA LYS A 362 -9.29 0.98 -28.18
C LYS A 362 -10.14 -0.23 -28.57
N THR A 363 -9.97 -0.69 -29.81
CA THR A 363 -10.57 -1.95 -30.31
C THR A 363 -10.33 -3.12 -29.37
N HIS A 364 -9.17 -3.14 -28.69
CA HIS A 364 -8.84 -4.18 -27.71
C HIS A 364 -9.83 -4.23 -26.53
N ASP A 365 -10.30 -3.10 -26.06
CA ASP A 365 -11.24 -3.02 -24.93
C ASP A 365 -12.59 -3.64 -25.30
N TRP A 366 -13.11 -3.33 -26.49
CA TRP A 366 -14.29 -3.97 -27.06
C TRP A 366 -14.11 -5.48 -27.22
N ASN A 367 -12.96 -5.91 -27.73
CA ASN A 367 -12.65 -7.33 -27.89
C ASN A 367 -12.65 -8.08 -26.56
N SER A 368 -12.12 -7.45 -25.50
CA SER A 368 -12.09 -8.03 -24.16
C SER A 368 -13.50 -8.29 -23.64
N ILE A 369 -14.42 -7.34 -23.84
CA ILE A 369 -15.82 -7.47 -23.43
C ILE A 369 -16.54 -8.57 -24.26
N ILE A 370 -16.38 -8.53 -25.59
CA ILE A 370 -16.97 -9.54 -26.50
C ILE A 370 -16.48 -10.94 -26.12
N HIS A 371 -15.18 -11.08 -25.90
CA HIS A 371 -14.57 -12.35 -25.49
C HIS A 371 -15.14 -12.84 -24.15
N ALA A 372 -15.26 -11.95 -23.17
CA ALA A 372 -15.80 -12.29 -21.86
C ALA A 372 -17.28 -12.73 -21.93
N PHE A 373 -18.10 -12.05 -22.72
CA PHE A 373 -19.48 -12.48 -22.97
C PHE A 373 -19.57 -13.84 -23.68
N CYS A 374 -18.72 -14.05 -24.69
CA CYS A 374 -18.65 -15.34 -25.39
C CYS A 374 -18.25 -16.48 -24.45
N LYS A 375 -17.24 -16.25 -23.59
CA LYS A 375 -16.80 -17.22 -22.59
C LYS A 375 -17.87 -17.52 -21.53
N ALA A 376 -18.68 -16.52 -21.18
CA ALA A 376 -19.83 -16.68 -20.28
C ALA A 376 -21.06 -17.32 -20.95
N GLY A 377 -21.00 -17.63 -22.26
CA GLY A 377 -22.14 -18.17 -23.01
C GLY A 377 -23.26 -17.15 -23.35
N ARG A 378 -23.02 -15.87 -23.06
CA ARG A 378 -24.00 -14.76 -23.26
C ARG A 378 -23.83 -14.15 -24.67
N LEU A 379 -24.11 -14.96 -25.68
CA LEU A 379 -23.87 -14.64 -27.09
C LEU A 379 -24.68 -13.45 -27.63
N GLU A 380 -25.88 -13.23 -27.13
CA GLU A 380 -26.69 -12.07 -27.55
C GLU A 380 -26.12 -10.76 -27.04
N ASP A 381 -25.55 -10.77 -25.82
CA ASP A 381 -24.85 -9.60 -25.28
C ASP A 381 -23.52 -9.36 -26.01
N ALA A 382 -22.78 -10.42 -26.35
CA ALA A 382 -21.58 -10.31 -27.20
C ALA A 382 -21.92 -9.68 -28.56
N ARG A 383 -23.04 -10.10 -29.18
CA ARG A 383 -23.50 -9.54 -30.44
C ARG A 383 -23.97 -8.08 -30.32
N ARG A 384 -24.60 -7.74 -29.20
CA ARG A 384 -25.00 -6.35 -28.92
C ARG A 384 -23.77 -5.46 -28.77
N THR A 385 -22.78 -5.91 -28.03
CA THR A 385 -21.51 -5.21 -27.84
C THR A 385 -20.77 -5.03 -29.18
N PHE A 386 -20.71 -6.06 -30.01
CA PHE A 386 -20.16 -5.97 -31.37
C PHE A 386 -20.87 -4.92 -32.22
N ARG A 387 -22.20 -4.91 -32.23
CA ARG A 387 -22.97 -3.89 -32.97
C ARG A 387 -22.71 -2.47 -32.43
N ARG A 388 -22.60 -2.32 -31.12
CA ARG A 388 -22.29 -1.04 -30.48
C ARG A 388 -20.88 -0.55 -30.90
N MET A 389 -19.90 -1.44 -30.91
CA MET A 389 -18.53 -1.18 -31.39
C MET A 389 -18.55 -0.63 -32.81
N VAL A 390 -19.22 -1.31 -33.74
CA VAL A 390 -19.34 -0.91 -35.14
C VAL A 390 -20.11 0.41 -35.29
N PHE A 391 -21.19 0.61 -34.51
CA PHE A 391 -21.96 1.85 -34.50
C PHE A 391 -21.12 3.06 -34.11
N LEU A 392 -20.23 2.87 -33.14
CA LEU A 392 -19.29 3.91 -32.66
C LEU A 392 -18.03 4.03 -33.54
N GLN A 393 -18.03 3.39 -34.71
CA GLN A 393 -16.96 3.45 -35.72
C GLN A 393 -15.62 2.85 -35.26
N TYR A 394 -15.62 1.96 -34.26
CA TYR A 394 -14.45 1.15 -33.96
C TYR A 394 -14.38 -0.01 -34.96
N GLU A 395 -13.26 -0.12 -35.67
CA GLU A 395 -13.06 -1.18 -36.66
C GLU A 395 -12.86 -2.54 -35.98
N PRO A 396 -13.72 -3.54 -36.24
CA PRO A 396 -13.49 -4.91 -35.80
C PRO A 396 -12.23 -5.49 -36.47
N ASN A 397 -11.48 -6.27 -35.71
CA ASN A 397 -10.29 -6.95 -36.22
C ASN A 397 -10.43 -8.49 -36.10
N ASP A 398 -9.41 -9.22 -36.54
CA ASP A 398 -9.40 -10.70 -36.51
C ASP A 398 -9.72 -11.27 -35.14
N GLN A 399 -9.25 -10.63 -34.05
CA GLN A 399 -9.53 -11.04 -32.68
C GLN A 399 -11.02 -10.87 -32.29
N THR A 400 -11.67 -9.84 -32.85
CA THR A 400 -13.10 -9.60 -32.65
C THR A 400 -13.90 -10.77 -33.20
N TYR A 401 -13.64 -11.13 -34.46
CA TYR A 401 -14.33 -12.21 -35.14
C TYR A 401 -14.01 -13.58 -34.57
N LEU A 402 -12.73 -13.85 -34.23
CA LEU A 402 -12.32 -15.08 -33.55
C LEU A 402 -13.07 -15.29 -32.24
N SER A 403 -13.23 -14.23 -31.44
CA SER A 403 -13.98 -14.31 -30.18
C SER A 403 -15.43 -14.70 -30.41
N LEU A 404 -16.09 -14.07 -31.36
CA LEU A 404 -17.49 -14.36 -31.72
C LEU A 404 -17.66 -15.77 -32.29
N ILE A 405 -16.81 -16.16 -33.24
CA ILE A 405 -16.89 -17.48 -33.88
C ILE A 405 -16.66 -18.58 -32.86
N ASN A 406 -15.66 -18.47 -32.01
CA ASN A 406 -15.38 -19.43 -30.96
C ASN A 406 -16.55 -19.54 -29.96
N GLY A 407 -17.16 -18.42 -29.60
CA GLY A 407 -18.37 -18.40 -28.77
C GLY A 407 -19.53 -19.12 -29.44
N TYR A 408 -19.81 -18.87 -30.74
CA TYR A 408 -20.85 -19.55 -31.48
C TYR A 408 -20.58 -21.06 -31.66
N VAL A 409 -19.31 -21.44 -31.90
CA VAL A 409 -18.90 -22.85 -32.00
C VAL A 409 -19.12 -23.57 -30.68
N THR A 410 -18.73 -22.98 -29.57
CA THR A 410 -18.94 -23.58 -28.24
C THR A 410 -20.43 -23.79 -27.91
N ALA A 411 -21.30 -22.91 -28.38
CA ALA A 411 -22.74 -23.00 -28.20
C ALA A 411 -23.47 -23.72 -29.34
N GLU A 412 -22.72 -24.32 -30.29
CA GLU A 412 -23.25 -25.04 -31.48
C GLU A 412 -24.16 -24.17 -32.38
N LYS A 413 -24.03 -22.85 -32.34
CA LYS A 413 -24.82 -21.88 -33.12
C LYS A 413 -24.15 -21.57 -34.47
N TYR A 414 -23.89 -22.57 -35.27
CA TYR A 414 -23.18 -22.45 -36.55
C TYR A 414 -23.85 -21.56 -37.60
N PHE A 415 -25.16 -21.40 -37.53
CA PHE A 415 -25.89 -20.47 -38.41
C PHE A 415 -25.47 -19.01 -38.20
N SER A 416 -25.19 -18.63 -36.96
CA SER A 416 -24.67 -17.28 -36.66
C SER A 416 -23.29 -17.02 -37.31
N VAL A 417 -22.45 -18.06 -37.35
CA VAL A 417 -21.15 -17.96 -38.06
C VAL A 417 -21.36 -17.78 -39.57
N LEU A 418 -22.31 -18.46 -40.17
CA LEU A 418 -22.66 -18.28 -41.57
C LEU A 418 -23.14 -16.85 -41.87
N MET A 419 -23.92 -16.25 -40.97
CA MET A 419 -24.38 -14.86 -41.11
C MET A 419 -23.20 -13.89 -41.11
N HIS A 420 -22.28 -14.04 -40.15
CA HIS A 420 -21.06 -13.21 -40.10
C HIS A 420 -20.20 -13.41 -41.35
N TRP A 421 -20.03 -14.63 -41.85
CA TRP A 421 -19.29 -14.86 -43.09
C TRP A 421 -19.91 -14.08 -44.26
N ASN A 422 -21.25 -14.12 -44.40
CA ASN A 422 -21.94 -13.42 -45.47
C ASN A 422 -21.86 -11.89 -45.38
N GLU A 423 -21.80 -11.34 -44.19
CA GLU A 423 -21.60 -9.92 -43.92
C GLU A 423 -20.16 -9.48 -44.28
N GLU A 424 -19.15 -10.30 -43.96
CA GLU A 424 -17.75 -9.94 -44.05
C GLU A 424 -17.06 -10.32 -45.38
N LYS A 425 -17.57 -11.25 -46.12
CA LYS A 425 -16.94 -11.67 -47.42
C LYS A 425 -16.79 -10.51 -48.39
N GLU A 426 -17.63 -9.47 -48.29
CA GLU A 426 -17.62 -8.26 -49.12
C GLU A 426 -16.91 -7.07 -48.43
N GLY A 427 -16.68 -7.16 -47.11
CA GLY A 427 -16.24 -6.06 -46.24
C GLY A 427 -14.75 -5.74 -46.22
N GLY A 428 -13.90 -6.43 -47.00
CA GLY A 428 -12.47 -6.11 -47.14
C GLY A 428 -11.59 -6.48 -45.93
N VAL A 429 -12.09 -7.23 -44.99
CA VAL A 429 -11.33 -7.72 -43.81
C VAL A 429 -10.17 -8.59 -44.27
N LYS A 430 -8.97 -8.32 -43.72
CA LYS A 430 -7.80 -9.17 -43.98
C LYS A 430 -7.90 -10.39 -43.07
N PHE A 431 -8.21 -11.54 -43.68
CA PHE A 431 -8.27 -12.81 -42.94
C PHE A 431 -6.86 -13.32 -42.64
N ASP A 432 -6.60 -13.61 -41.39
CA ASP A 432 -5.41 -14.35 -40.98
C ASP A 432 -5.66 -15.87 -41.02
N HIS A 433 -4.60 -16.65 -40.76
CA HIS A 433 -4.70 -18.12 -40.75
C HIS A 433 -5.70 -18.62 -39.67
N ALA A 434 -5.70 -18.00 -38.49
CA ALA A 434 -6.53 -18.44 -37.37
C ALA A 434 -8.01 -18.18 -37.63
N LEU A 435 -8.34 -17.03 -38.25
CA LEU A 435 -9.71 -16.66 -38.59
C LEU A 435 -10.27 -17.55 -39.72
N VAL A 436 -9.47 -17.84 -40.77
CA VAL A 436 -9.82 -18.78 -41.83
C VAL A 436 -10.09 -20.17 -41.23
N ASP A 437 -9.22 -20.65 -40.37
CA ASP A 437 -9.39 -21.96 -39.70
C ASP A 437 -10.67 -22.01 -38.85
N ALA A 438 -10.97 -20.96 -38.08
CA ALA A 438 -12.17 -20.87 -37.26
C ALA A 438 -13.44 -20.88 -38.09
N PHE A 439 -13.50 -20.13 -39.20
CA PHE A 439 -14.64 -20.13 -40.11
C PHE A 439 -14.82 -21.51 -40.73
N LEU A 440 -13.77 -22.09 -41.30
CA LEU A 440 -13.83 -23.42 -41.92
C LEU A 440 -14.32 -24.50 -40.95
N TYR A 441 -13.73 -24.52 -39.75
CA TYR A 441 -14.14 -25.49 -38.74
C TYR A 441 -15.63 -25.36 -38.37
N ALA A 442 -16.08 -24.14 -38.09
CA ALA A 442 -17.46 -23.86 -37.71
C ALA A 442 -18.46 -24.19 -38.84
N LEU A 443 -18.18 -23.77 -40.09
CA LEU A 443 -19.03 -23.99 -41.24
C LEU A 443 -19.09 -25.46 -41.63
N VAL A 444 -18.00 -26.21 -41.51
CA VAL A 444 -17.99 -27.68 -41.69
C VAL A 444 -18.85 -28.37 -40.65
N LYS A 445 -18.70 -28.03 -39.37
CA LYS A 445 -19.53 -28.56 -38.28
C LYS A 445 -21.02 -28.24 -38.50
N GLY A 446 -21.32 -27.05 -38.98
CA GLY A 446 -22.72 -26.61 -39.30
C GLY A 446 -23.29 -27.21 -40.59
N GLY A 447 -22.47 -27.83 -41.45
CA GLY A 447 -22.91 -28.39 -42.74
C GLY A 447 -23.19 -27.36 -43.85
N TYR A 448 -22.58 -26.17 -43.74
CA TYR A 448 -22.71 -25.07 -44.72
C TYR A 448 -21.64 -25.14 -45.81
N PHE A 449 -21.62 -26.23 -46.61
CA PHE A 449 -20.55 -26.55 -47.51
C PHE A 449 -20.38 -25.52 -48.66
N ASP A 450 -21.43 -24.77 -49.06
CA ASP A 450 -21.34 -23.67 -50.00
C ASP A 450 -20.42 -22.56 -49.46
N ALA A 451 -20.63 -22.19 -48.19
CA ALA A 451 -19.79 -21.18 -47.52
C ALA A 451 -18.37 -21.71 -47.26
N VAL A 452 -18.23 -22.99 -46.93
CA VAL A 452 -16.90 -23.63 -46.79
C VAL A 452 -16.09 -23.49 -48.05
N MET A 453 -16.66 -23.76 -49.23
CA MET A 453 -15.92 -23.63 -50.48
C MET A 453 -15.57 -22.19 -50.80
N GLN A 454 -16.41 -21.21 -50.45
CA GLN A 454 -16.08 -19.78 -50.60
C GLN A 454 -14.88 -19.40 -49.68
N VAL A 455 -14.84 -19.90 -48.42
CA VAL A 455 -13.71 -19.66 -47.52
C VAL A 455 -12.43 -20.30 -48.06
N VAL A 456 -12.53 -21.52 -48.63
CA VAL A 456 -11.38 -22.21 -49.25
C VAL A 456 -10.85 -21.40 -50.44
N GLU A 457 -11.73 -20.92 -51.33
CA GLU A 457 -11.34 -20.09 -52.45
C GLU A 457 -10.65 -18.82 -51.99
N LYS A 458 -11.23 -18.11 -51.03
CA LYS A 458 -10.63 -16.89 -50.42
C LYS A 458 -9.26 -17.18 -49.78
N SER A 459 -9.10 -18.34 -49.11
CA SER A 459 -7.81 -18.74 -48.53
C SER A 459 -6.73 -18.99 -49.56
N GLN A 460 -7.11 -19.53 -50.72
CA GLN A 460 -6.19 -19.77 -51.84
C GLN A 460 -5.74 -18.44 -52.49
N GLU A 461 -6.68 -17.50 -52.67
CA GLU A 461 -6.36 -16.13 -53.15
C GLU A 461 -5.34 -15.45 -52.27
N MET A 462 -5.52 -15.61 -50.96
CA MET A 462 -4.64 -15.00 -49.95
C MET A 462 -3.37 -15.84 -49.67
N LYS A 463 -3.17 -16.97 -50.33
CA LYS A 463 -2.05 -17.91 -50.12
C LYS A 463 -1.92 -18.41 -48.70
N ILE A 464 -3.04 -18.60 -48.01
CA ILE A 464 -3.08 -19.15 -46.64
C ILE A 464 -3.14 -20.68 -46.73
N PHE A 465 -2.21 -21.35 -46.05
CA PHE A 465 -2.20 -22.81 -45.96
C PHE A 465 -3.32 -23.28 -45.04
N VAL A 466 -4.07 -24.31 -45.48
CA VAL A 466 -5.20 -24.87 -44.75
C VAL A 466 -4.97 -26.36 -44.54
N ASP A 467 -4.99 -26.79 -43.25
CA ASP A 467 -4.86 -28.21 -42.91
C ASP A 467 -6.18 -28.98 -43.13
N LYS A 468 -6.24 -29.67 -44.25
CA LYS A 468 -7.43 -30.43 -44.66
C LYS A 468 -7.78 -31.58 -43.71
N TRP A 469 -6.83 -32.12 -42.96
CA TRP A 469 -7.07 -33.24 -42.07
C TRP A 469 -8.03 -32.89 -40.93
N ARG A 470 -7.89 -31.71 -40.35
CA ARG A 470 -8.77 -31.21 -39.29
C ARG A 470 -10.24 -31.12 -39.72
N TYR A 471 -10.53 -30.66 -40.91
CA TYR A 471 -11.87 -30.51 -41.42
C TYR A 471 -12.46 -31.83 -41.89
N LYS A 472 -11.63 -32.75 -42.40
CA LYS A 472 -12.02 -34.12 -42.67
C LYS A 472 -12.50 -34.81 -41.39
N GLN A 473 -11.78 -34.66 -40.29
CA GLN A 473 -12.14 -35.19 -39.00
C GLN A 473 -13.46 -34.57 -38.50
N ALA A 474 -13.60 -33.25 -38.55
CA ALA A 474 -14.85 -32.55 -38.17
C ALA A 474 -16.06 -33.02 -38.96
N PHE A 475 -15.88 -33.23 -40.27
CA PHE A 475 -16.92 -33.82 -41.13
C PHE A 475 -17.28 -35.24 -40.70
N MET A 476 -16.31 -36.10 -40.44
CA MET A 476 -16.54 -37.48 -40.03
C MET A 476 -17.26 -37.58 -38.68
N GLU A 477 -17.03 -36.67 -37.78
CA GLU A 477 -17.71 -36.61 -36.49
C GLU A 477 -19.22 -36.22 -36.65
N THR A 478 -19.51 -35.20 -37.46
CA THR A 478 -20.82 -34.57 -37.51
C THR A 478 -21.67 -35.07 -38.69
N HIS A 479 -21.05 -35.33 -39.84
CA HIS A 479 -21.76 -35.57 -41.10
C HIS A 479 -21.43 -36.93 -41.78
N LYS A 480 -20.83 -37.90 -41.07
CA LYS A 480 -20.46 -39.22 -41.60
C LYS A 480 -21.60 -39.93 -42.33
N LYS A 481 -22.85 -39.74 -41.87
CA LYS A 481 -24.08 -40.39 -42.45
C LYS A 481 -24.62 -39.65 -43.66
N LEU A 482 -24.04 -38.51 -44.05
CA LEU A 482 -24.56 -37.68 -45.15
C LEU A 482 -24.08 -38.23 -46.49
N LYS A 483 -24.95 -38.96 -47.18
CA LYS A 483 -24.68 -39.54 -48.51
C LYS A 483 -25.34 -38.67 -49.58
N VAL A 484 -24.59 -38.34 -50.63
CA VAL A 484 -25.03 -37.55 -51.80
C VAL A 484 -26.28 -38.19 -52.42
N SER A 485 -26.35 -39.51 -52.50
CA SER A 485 -27.47 -40.28 -53.05
C SER A 485 -28.81 -40.14 -52.29
N LYS A 486 -28.78 -39.65 -51.05
CA LYS A 486 -29.98 -39.42 -50.20
C LYS A 486 -30.54 -38.00 -50.29
N MET A 487 -29.82 -37.08 -50.98
CA MET A 487 -30.29 -35.70 -51.15
C MET A 487 -31.33 -35.60 -52.26
N ARG A 488 -32.43 -34.87 -51.99
CA ARG A 488 -33.49 -34.65 -53.00
C ARG A 488 -32.94 -33.76 -54.13
N LYS A 489 -33.29 -34.04 -55.38
CA LYS A 489 -32.89 -33.29 -56.57
C LYS A 489 -33.18 -31.77 -56.50
N ARG A 490 -34.14 -31.35 -55.64
CA ARG A 490 -34.43 -29.89 -55.42
C ARG A 490 -33.31 -29.11 -54.72
N ASN A 491 -32.30 -29.76 -54.14
CA ASN A 491 -31.15 -29.10 -53.43
C ASN A 491 -29.84 -29.26 -54.22
N PHE A 492 -29.90 -29.06 -55.54
CA PHE A 492 -28.75 -29.28 -56.45
C PHE A 492 -27.48 -28.54 -55.99
N ARG A 493 -27.58 -27.22 -55.66
CA ARG A 493 -26.42 -26.41 -55.16
C ARG A 493 -25.80 -27.02 -53.91
N LYS A 494 -26.60 -27.44 -52.92
CA LYS A 494 -26.06 -28.06 -51.66
C LYS A 494 -25.37 -29.40 -51.99
N MET A 495 -25.86 -30.11 -52.98
CA MET A 495 -25.27 -31.38 -53.41
C MET A 495 -23.89 -31.14 -54.11
N GLU A 496 -23.84 -30.16 -55.04
CA GLU A 496 -22.55 -29.78 -55.66
C GLU A 496 -21.52 -29.32 -54.65
N ALA A 497 -21.90 -28.46 -53.70
CA ALA A 497 -20.98 -27.98 -52.68
C ALA A 497 -20.48 -29.12 -51.77
N LEU A 498 -21.35 -30.07 -51.39
CA LEU A 498 -20.93 -31.25 -50.66
C LEU A 498 -19.93 -32.13 -51.44
N ILE A 499 -20.14 -32.29 -52.74
CA ILE A 499 -19.23 -33.03 -53.62
C ILE A 499 -17.88 -32.28 -53.70
N ALA A 500 -17.92 -30.98 -53.98
CA ALA A 500 -16.71 -30.14 -54.01
C ALA A 500 -15.92 -30.22 -52.73
N PHE A 501 -16.59 -30.10 -51.56
CA PHE A 501 -15.96 -30.26 -50.23
C PHE A 501 -15.31 -31.62 -50.07
N LYS A 502 -16.04 -32.73 -50.43
CA LYS A 502 -15.50 -34.08 -50.29
C LYS A 502 -14.26 -34.30 -51.15
N ASN A 503 -14.28 -33.78 -52.39
CA ASN A 503 -13.11 -33.82 -53.27
C ASN A 503 -11.94 -33.04 -52.70
N TRP A 504 -12.17 -31.81 -52.23
CA TRP A 504 -11.14 -30.97 -51.61
C TRP A 504 -10.56 -31.60 -50.33
N ALA A 505 -11.41 -32.21 -49.46
CA ALA A 505 -10.97 -32.81 -48.23
C ALA A 505 -10.38 -34.23 -48.40
N GLY A 506 -10.38 -34.79 -49.61
CA GLY A 506 -9.89 -36.17 -49.86
C GLY A 506 -10.79 -37.23 -49.22
N LEU A 507 -12.12 -37.05 -49.24
CA LEU A 507 -13.12 -37.94 -48.68
C LEU A 507 -13.72 -38.91 -49.69
N ASN A 508 -13.31 -38.77 -50.94
CA ASN A 508 -13.72 -39.70 -52.03
C ASN A 508 -12.67 -40.80 -52.13
N ALA A 509 -13.02 -41.92 -51.53
CA ALA A 509 -12.54 -43.26 -51.80
C ALA A 509 -13.68 -44.25 -51.61
#